data_0725b4018c853bf19ae159554d66f5bd
#
_entry.id   0725b4018c853bf19ae159554d66f5bd
#
_cell.length_a   1.000
_cell.length_b   1.000
_cell.length_c   1.000
_cell.angle_alpha   90.00
_cell.angle_beta   90.00
_cell.angle_gamma   90.00
#
_symmetry.space_group_name_H-M   'P 1'
#
loop_
_entity.id
_entity.type
_entity.pdbx_description
1 polymer ?
#
loop_
_entity_poly.entity_id
_entity_poly.type
_entity_poly.pdbx_seq_one_letter_code
_entity_poly.pdbx_strand_id
1 'polypeptide(L)'
;MSERSALRRETDRFLLSLQFFTRVPIPARVPYSEDELNRAVVYFPLIGTLIGAACALVYWGASFLWDAPIAVFLSMVFGLLLTGCFHEDGLADCMDGMGGGWSRERILAIMQDSRLGTYGAATLLAALGGKFLLLVSLPAALVIPLMVLAHAISRLNAATMMLTESYARPEGKAKPLAVRISLLGLLIAAALALAPFLWLELPPLLWLAVLPLIPLRLWFARWLRKWIGGFTGDCLGALQQLSELVFLLGALALCRFI
;
A
#
# COMPACT_ATOMS: atom_id res chain seq x y z
N MET A 1 35.70 9.06 -5.00
CA MET A 1 34.43 8.31 -4.79
C MET A 1 34.29 7.33 -5.94
N SER A 2 34.44 6.02 -5.69
CA SER A 2 34.31 4.99 -6.75
C SER A 2 32.88 5.04 -7.33
N GLU A 3 32.74 5.14 -8.66
CA GLU A 3 31.46 5.03 -9.33
C GLU A 3 30.84 3.68 -9.00
N ARG A 4 29.72 3.70 -8.29
CA ARG A 4 28.97 2.48 -8.03
C ARG A 4 28.38 1.98 -9.35
N SER A 5 28.50 0.69 -9.63
CA SER A 5 27.86 0.11 -10.83
C SER A 5 26.35 0.39 -10.82
N ALA A 6 25.73 0.50 -12.01
CA ALA A 6 24.29 0.71 -12.13
C ALA A 6 23.49 -0.35 -11.36
N LEU A 7 23.91 -1.61 -11.47
CA LEU A 7 23.28 -2.74 -10.77
C LEU A 7 23.32 -2.55 -9.24
N ARG A 8 24.42 -2.08 -8.68
CA ARG A 8 24.53 -1.85 -7.23
C ARG A 8 23.62 -0.73 -6.77
N ARG A 9 23.45 0.35 -7.57
CA ARG A 9 22.51 1.43 -7.26
C ARG A 9 21.06 0.94 -7.25
N GLU A 10 20.68 0.13 -8.23
CA GLU A 10 19.30 -0.42 -8.28
C GLU A 10 19.06 -1.41 -7.12
N THR A 11 20.05 -2.23 -6.76
CA THR A 11 19.96 -3.08 -5.56
C THR A 11 19.79 -2.25 -4.28
N ASP A 12 20.57 -1.16 -4.12
CA ASP A 12 20.45 -0.27 -2.96
C ASP A 12 19.05 0.37 -2.89
N ARG A 13 18.46 0.81 -4.01
CA ARG A 13 17.11 1.36 -4.11
C ARG A 13 16.03 0.35 -3.74
N PHE A 14 16.17 -0.88 -4.24
CA PHE A 14 15.28 -1.98 -3.86
C PHE A 14 15.34 -2.24 -2.36
N LEU A 15 16.54 -2.30 -1.77
CA LEU A 15 16.72 -2.49 -0.34
C LEU A 15 16.17 -1.32 0.49
N LEU A 16 16.30 -0.07 0.02
CA LEU A 16 15.65 1.09 0.64
C LEU A 16 14.12 0.96 0.65
N SER A 17 13.53 0.52 -0.47
CA SER A 17 12.09 0.27 -0.54
C SER A 17 11.66 -0.85 0.40
N LEU A 18 12.44 -1.93 0.51
CA LEU A 18 12.19 -3.02 1.43
C LEU A 18 12.21 -2.55 2.89
N GLN A 19 13.22 -1.77 3.27
CA GLN A 19 13.33 -1.17 4.62
C GLN A 19 12.17 -0.21 4.90
N PHE A 20 11.74 0.55 3.89
CA PHE A 20 10.68 1.53 4.04
C PHE A 20 9.33 0.89 4.41
N PHE A 21 9.02 -0.26 3.82
CA PHE A 21 7.72 -0.93 4.00
C PHE A 21 7.74 -2.10 4.95
N THR A 22 8.90 -2.55 5.42
CA THR A 22 8.99 -3.75 6.25
C THR A 22 9.93 -3.56 7.43
N ARG A 23 9.80 -4.45 8.41
CA ARG A 23 10.72 -4.59 9.53
C ARG A 23 11.94 -5.46 9.21
N VAL A 24 12.10 -5.88 7.95
CA VAL A 24 13.26 -6.69 7.52
C VAL A 24 14.53 -5.85 7.58
N PRO A 25 15.55 -6.28 8.34
CA PRO A 25 16.80 -5.53 8.44
C PRO A 25 17.55 -5.55 7.11
N ILE A 26 18.05 -4.38 6.68
CA ILE A 26 18.92 -4.26 5.51
C ILE A 26 20.37 -3.97 5.93
N PRO A 27 21.36 -4.25 5.05
CA PRO A 27 22.75 -3.95 5.35
C PRO A 27 22.98 -2.46 5.59
N ALA A 28 23.68 -2.09 6.67
CA ALA A 28 23.98 -0.70 7.04
C ALA A 28 24.75 0.11 5.97
N ARG A 29 25.34 -0.56 4.97
CA ARG A 29 26.06 0.06 3.84
C ARG A 29 25.17 0.71 2.79
N VAL A 30 23.87 0.47 2.82
CA VAL A 30 22.91 1.06 1.86
C VAL A 30 22.86 2.55 2.12
N PRO A 31 23.22 3.41 1.14
CA PRO A 31 23.23 4.85 1.34
C PRO A 31 21.79 5.36 1.38
N TYR A 32 21.51 6.19 2.36
CA TYR A 32 20.24 6.87 2.49
C TYR A 32 20.34 8.31 1.98
N SER A 33 19.46 8.70 1.08
CA SER A 33 19.17 10.09 0.71
C SER A 33 17.72 10.22 0.25
N GLU A 34 17.16 11.44 0.33
CA GLU A 34 15.79 11.72 -0.17
C GLU A 34 15.69 11.41 -1.67
N ASP A 35 16.72 11.74 -2.45
CA ASP A 35 16.79 11.49 -3.89
C ASP A 35 16.77 9.99 -4.22
N GLU A 36 17.56 9.18 -3.52
CA GLU A 36 17.59 7.74 -3.74
C GLU A 36 16.27 7.09 -3.32
N LEU A 37 15.61 7.62 -2.28
CA LEU A 37 14.32 7.10 -1.87
C LEU A 37 13.20 7.50 -2.84
N ASN A 38 13.19 8.71 -3.39
CA ASN A 38 12.28 9.10 -4.47
C ASN A 38 12.44 8.21 -5.71
N ARG A 39 13.68 7.83 -6.03
CA ARG A 39 13.98 6.88 -7.12
C ARG A 39 13.56 5.45 -6.76
N ALA A 40 13.59 5.09 -5.49
CA ALA A 40 13.19 3.79 -4.98
C ALA A 40 11.67 3.53 -5.06
N VAL A 41 10.84 4.58 -5.25
CA VAL A 41 9.37 4.45 -5.40
C VAL A 41 8.98 3.48 -6.51
N VAL A 42 9.79 3.32 -7.55
CA VAL A 42 9.53 2.36 -8.64
C VAL A 42 9.41 0.91 -8.15
N TYR A 43 10.03 0.58 -7.01
CA TYR A 43 9.99 -0.75 -6.41
C TYR A 43 8.82 -0.96 -5.46
N PHE A 44 8.04 0.07 -5.12
CA PHE A 44 6.92 -0.03 -4.18
C PHE A 44 5.93 -1.15 -4.52
N PRO A 45 5.46 -1.31 -5.79
CA PRO A 45 4.60 -2.42 -6.14
C PRO A 45 5.29 -3.79 -6.02
N LEU A 46 6.57 -3.88 -6.36
CA LEU A 46 7.35 -5.12 -6.22
C LEU A 46 7.48 -5.53 -4.75
N ILE A 47 7.74 -4.56 -3.85
CA ILE A 47 7.73 -4.84 -2.40
C ILE A 47 6.32 -5.28 -1.97
N GLY A 48 5.27 -4.68 -2.54
CA GLY A 48 3.90 -5.14 -2.33
C GLY A 48 3.72 -6.61 -2.73
N THR A 49 4.21 -7.00 -3.91
CA THR A 49 4.20 -8.41 -4.37
C THR A 49 4.89 -9.32 -3.35
N LEU A 50 6.06 -8.93 -2.85
CA LEU A 50 6.82 -9.72 -1.88
C LEU A 50 6.09 -9.83 -0.53
N ILE A 51 5.50 -8.74 -0.03
CA ILE A 51 4.68 -8.76 1.20
C ILE A 51 3.46 -9.66 0.98
N GLY A 52 2.73 -9.48 -0.12
CA GLY A 52 1.58 -10.31 -0.46
C GLY A 52 1.93 -11.79 -0.60
N ALA A 53 3.07 -12.12 -1.22
CA ALA A 53 3.56 -13.49 -1.34
C ALA A 53 3.94 -14.08 0.02
N ALA A 54 4.57 -13.31 0.90
CA ALA A 54 4.89 -13.75 2.26
C ALA A 54 3.61 -14.00 3.10
N CYS A 55 2.62 -13.12 3.00
CA CYS A 55 1.30 -13.32 3.61
C CYS A 55 0.59 -14.55 3.03
N ALA A 56 0.64 -14.75 1.72
CA ALA A 56 0.06 -15.90 1.04
C ALA A 56 0.74 -17.22 1.46
N LEU A 57 2.05 -17.20 1.69
CA LEU A 57 2.78 -18.36 2.22
C LEU A 57 2.31 -18.74 3.62
N VAL A 58 2.07 -17.75 4.49
CA VAL A 58 1.49 -17.99 5.84
C VAL A 58 0.08 -18.53 5.72
N TYR A 59 -0.77 -17.95 4.86
CA TYR A 59 -2.11 -18.47 4.60
C TYR A 59 -2.06 -19.93 4.12
N TRP A 60 -1.23 -20.22 3.12
CA TRP A 60 -1.06 -21.56 2.58
C TRP A 60 -0.61 -22.55 3.64
N GLY A 61 0.44 -22.23 4.42
CA GLY A 61 0.92 -23.10 5.50
C GLY A 61 -0.12 -23.32 6.61
N ALA A 62 -0.84 -22.25 7.00
CA ALA A 62 -1.88 -22.35 8.01
C ALA A 62 -3.08 -23.18 7.55
N SER A 63 -3.41 -23.16 6.25
CA SER A 63 -4.54 -23.90 5.69
C SER A 63 -4.39 -25.45 5.76
N PHE A 64 -3.20 -25.96 6.07
CA PHE A 64 -3.02 -27.39 6.36
C PHE A 64 -3.50 -27.79 7.75
N LEU A 65 -3.61 -26.82 8.67
CA LEU A 65 -3.91 -27.08 10.08
C LEU A 65 -5.26 -26.49 10.51
N TRP A 66 -5.73 -25.44 9.82
CA TRP A 66 -6.92 -24.68 10.22
C TRP A 66 -7.77 -24.31 9.01
N ASP A 67 -9.04 -24.06 9.27
CA ASP A 67 -9.99 -23.56 8.29
C ASP A 67 -9.62 -22.16 7.78
N ALA A 68 -10.18 -21.78 6.62
CA ALA A 68 -9.88 -20.54 5.94
C ALA A 68 -9.95 -19.28 6.84
N PRO A 69 -10.92 -19.10 7.74
CA PRO A 69 -10.96 -17.92 8.61
C PRO A 69 -9.71 -17.78 9.49
N ILE A 70 -9.25 -18.89 10.09
CA ILE A 70 -8.04 -18.87 10.94
C ILE A 70 -6.80 -18.63 10.07
N ALA A 71 -6.68 -19.31 8.93
CA ALA A 71 -5.56 -19.14 8.03
C ALA A 71 -5.45 -17.69 7.50
N VAL A 72 -6.56 -17.06 7.14
CA VAL A 72 -6.63 -15.64 6.73
C VAL A 72 -6.23 -14.74 7.89
N PHE A 73 -6.77 -14.97 9.09
CA PHE A 73 -6.43 -14.18 10.28
C PHE A 73 -4.92 -14.20 10.55
N LEU A 74 -4.30 -15.39 10.57
CA LEU A 74 -2.86 -15.54 10.80
C LEU A 74 -2.03 -14.85 9.71
N SER A 75 -2.44 -14.94 8.44
CA SER A 75 -1.82 -14.24 7.34
C SER A 75 -1.89 -12.72 7.50
N MET A 76 -3.04 -12.18 7.90
CA MET A 76 -3.20 -10.75 8.16
C MET A 76 -2.34 -10.28 9.34
N VAL A 77 -2.33 -11.00 10.46
CA VAL A 77 -1.48 -10.69 11.62
C VAL A 77 -0.02 -10.69 11.22
N PHE A 78 0.42 -11.67 10.44
CA PHE A 78 1.78 -11.72 9.92
C PHE A 78 2.11 -10.48 9.07
N GLY A 79 1.19 -10.08 8.18
CA GLY A 79 1.34 -8.88 7.36
C GLY A 79 1.53 -7.61 8.20
N LEU A 80 0.71 -7.43 9.25
CA LEU A 80 0.84 -6.32 10.21
C LEU A 80 2.21 -6.31 10.91
N LEU A 81 2.68 -7.46 11.36
CA LEU A 81 4.00 -7.59 12.00
C LEU A 81 5.14 -7.33 11.01
N LEU A 82 5.05 -7.85 9.78
CA LEU A 82 6.06 -7.69 8.74
C LEU A 82 6.21 -6.22 8.34
N THR A 83 5.10 -5.49 8.19
CA THR A 83 5.10 -4.07 7.82
C THR A 83 5.21 -3.13 9.03
N GLY A 84 5.02 -3.64 10.25
CA GLY A 84 4.94 -2.82 11.46
C GLY A 84 3.74 -1.90 11.46
N CYS A 85 2.61 -2.31 10.89
CA CYS A 85 1.36 -1.55 10.76
C CYS A 85 1.51 -0.21 10.01
N PHE A 86 2.51 -0.07 9.15
CA PHE A 86 2.89 1.20 8.51
C PHE A 86 1.76 1.88 7.73
N HIS A 87 0.97 1.09 6.98
CA HIS A 87 -0.12 1.63 6.18
C HIS A 87 -1.39 1.79 6.99
N GLU A 88 -1.61 0.94 7.96
CA GLU A 88 -2.72 0.98 8.91
C GLU A 88 -2.64 2.23 9.78
N ASP A 89 -1.44 2.55 10.27
CA ASP A 89 -1.14 3.79 10.99
C ASP A 89 -1.47 5.02 10.13
N GLY A 90 -0.97 5.04 8.89
CA GLY A 90 -1.30 6.11 7.95
C GLY A 90 -2.80 6.22 7.64
N LEU A 91 -3.54 5.10 7.59
CA LEU A 91 -5.00 5.12 7.44
C LEU A 91 -5.66 5.76 8.66
N ALA A 92 -5.26 5.37 9.87
CA ALA A 92 -5.81 5.90 11.11
C ALA A 92 -5.56 7.41 11.22
N ASP A 93 -4.31 7.84 11.05
CA ASP A 93 -3.90 9.24 11.14
C ASP A 93 -4.61 10.11 10.10
N CYS A 94 -4.70 9.62 8.85
CA CYS A 94 -5.42 10.31 7.79
C CYS A 94 -6.89 10.51 8.16
N MET A 95 -7.56 9.48 8.67
CA MET A 95 -8.98 9.55 9.01
C MET A 95 -9.25 10.37 10.27
N ASP A 96 -8.38 10.29 11.27
CA ASP A 96 -8.48 11.16 12.45
C ASP A 96 -8.26 12.64 12.07
N GLY A 97 -7.28 12.93 11.23
CA GLY A 97 -7.06 14.29 10.74
C GLY A 97 -8.24 14.83 9.95
N MET A 98 -8.70 14.08 8.96
CA MET A 98 -9.78 14.49 8.05
C MET A 98 -11.15 14.51 8.72
N GLY A 99 -11.40 13.67 9.73
CA GLY A 99 -12.65 13.63 10.49
C GLY A 99 -12.71 14.62 11.63
N GLY A 100 -11.56 14.91 12.28
CA GLY A 100 -11.49 15.77 13.48
C GLY A 100 -11.03 17.19 13.22
N GLY A 101 -10.48 17.51 12.03
CA GLY A 101 -9.97 18.83 11.70
C GLY A 101 -10.90 19.63 10.79
N TRP A 102 -11.03 20.95 11.04
CA TRP A 102 -11.85 21.87 10.26
C TRP A 102 -11.03 22.91 9.49
N SER A 103 -9.71 22.94 9.69
CA SER A 103 -8.77 23.75 8.92
C SER A 103 -7.59 22.88 8.50
N ARG A 104 -6.87 23.32 7.45
CA ARG A 104 -5.67 22.64 6.95
C ARG A 104 -4.65 22.38 8.06
N GLU A 105 -4.35 23.42 8.83
CA GLU A 105 -3.37 23.38 9.91
C GLU A 105 -3.78 22.39 11.00
N ARG A 106 -5.07 22.38 11.37
CA ARG A 106 -5.60 21.47 12.39
C ARG A 106 -5.60 20.03 11.91
N ILE A 107 -6.00 19.78 10.65
CA ILE A 107 -5.95 18.45 10.03
C ILE A 107 -4.52 17.90 10.05
N LEU A 108 -3.55 18.68 9.57
CA LEU A 108 -2.15 18.27 9.53
C LEU A 108 -1.54 18.08 10.92
N ALA A 109 -1.98 18.86 11.92
CA ALA A 109 -1.57 18.70 13.32
C ALA A 109 -2.11 17.41 13.93
N ILE A 110 -3.39 17.07 13.67
CA ILE A 110 -3.99 15.80 14.15
C ILE A 110 -3.26 14.60 13.52
N MET A 111 -2.99 14.62 12.22
CA MET A 111 -2.22 13.56 11.54
C MET A 111 -0.79 13.36 12.08
N GLN A 112 -0.25 14.30 12.85
CA GLN A 112 1.07 14.20 13.49
C GLN A 112 0.99 13.76 14.95
N ASP A 113 -0.21 13.70 15.52
CA ASP A 113 -0.42 13.26 16.89
C ASP A 113 -0.44 11.72 16.94
N SER A 114 0.43 11.14 17.73
CA SER A 114 0.53 9.66 17.86
C SER A 114 -0.67 9.02 18.61
N ARG A 115 -1.65 9.80 19.04
CA ARG A 115 -2.85 9.30 19.72
C ARG A 115 -3.91 8.88 18.72
N LEU A 116 -4.37 7.64 18.85
CA LEU A 116 -5.47 7.12 18.05
C LEU A 116 -6.79 7.77 18.47
N GLY A 117 -7.47 8.40 17.52
CA GLY A 117 -8.79 8.98 17.72
C GLY A 117 -9.93 8.04 17.30
N THR A 118 -11.17 8.51 17.48
CA THR A 118 -12.37 7.70 17.18
C THR A 118 -12.52 7.41 15.69
N TYR A 119 -12.22 8.36 14.81
CA TYR A 119 -12.31 8.16 13.36
C TYR A 119 -11.29 7.14 12.87
N GLY A 120 -10.04 7.24 13.33
CA GLY A 120 -8.99 6.26 13.04
C GLY A 120 -9.34 4.87 13.54
N ALA A 121 -9.77 4.75 14.81
CA ALA A 121 -10.16 3.47 15.40
C ALA A 121 -11.31 2.81 14.64
N ALA A 122 -12.39 3.55 14.36
CA ALA A 122 -13.54 3.04 13.62
C ALA A 122 -13.16 2.62 12.19
N THR A 123 -12.31 3.41 11.53
CA THR A 123 -11.84 3.11 10.17
C THR A 123 -10.92 1.88 10.14
N LEU A 124 -10.02 1.72 11.11
CA LEU A 124 -9.18 0.53 11.23
C LEU A 124 -10.01 -0.74 11.44
N LEU A 125 -11.00 -0.71 12.34
CA LEU A 125 -11.90 -1.83 12.55
C LEU A 125 -12.66 -2.20 11.27
N ALA A 126 -13.19 -1.21 10.56
CA ALA A 126 -13.88 -1.42 9.30
C ALA A 126 -12.95 -1.95 8.20
N ALA A 127 -11.73 -1.41 8.09
CA ALA A 127 -10.77 -1.81 7.07
C ALA A 127 -10.23 -3.23 7.31
N LEU A 128 -9.76 -3.52 8.51
CA LEU A 128 -9.22 -4.85 8.85
C LEU A 128 -10.33 -5.91 8.85
N GLY A 129 -11.48 -5.61 9.44
CA GLY A 129 -12.65 -6.50 9.41
C GLY A 129 -13.17 -6.72 7.99
N GLY A 130 -13.24 -5.67 7.19
CA GLY A 130 -13.61 -5.74 5.77
C GLY A 130 -12.63 -6.59 4.97
N LYS A 131 -11.32 -6.38 5.11
CA LYS A 131 -10.29 -7.19 4.45
C LYS A 131 -10.38 -8.67 4.84
N PHE A 132 -10.58 -8.95 6.13
CA PHE A 132 -10.79 -10.31 6.61
C PHE A 132 -12.02 -10.96 5.95
N LEU A 133 -13.18 -10.30 5.99
CA LEU A 133 -14.41 -10.81 5.40
C LEU A 133 -14.28 -11.04 3.89
N LEU A 134 -13.63 -10.12 3.17
CA LEU A 134 -13.41 -10.24 1.72
C LEU A 134 -12.54 -11.45 1.41
N LEU A 135 -11.39 -11.62 2.10
CA LEU A 135 -10.49 -12.74 1.86
C LEU A 135 -11.13 -14.10 2.19
N VAL A 136 -11.87 -14.19 3.29
CA VAL A 136 -12.59 -15.44 3.67
C VAL A 136 -13.71 -15.78 2.69
N SER A 137 -14.31 -14.77 2.04
CA SER A 137 -15.41 -14.95 1.09
C SER A 137 -14.94 -15.31 -0.33
N LEU A 138 -13.65 -15.20 -0.64
CA LEU A 138 -13.11 -15.58 -1.94
C LEU A 138 -13.12 -17.10 -2.13
N PRO A 139 -13.30 -17.58 -3.38
CA PRO A 139 -13.00 -18.97 -3.71
C PRO A 139 -11.57 -19.34 -3.30
N ALA A 140 -11.38 -20.50 -2.67
CA ALA A 140 -10.09 -20.91 -2.09
C ALA A 140 -8.91 -20.82 -3.09
N ALA A 141 -9.14 -21.19 -4.35
CA ALA A 141 -8.13 -21.11 -5.40
C ALA A 141 -7.70 -19.67 -5.74
N LEU A 142 -8.52 -18.67 -5.41
CA LEU A 142 -8.27 -17.27 -5.74
C LEU A 142 -7.72 -16.44 -4.56
N VAL A 143 -7.73 -16.97 -3.33
CA VAL A 143 -7.24 -16.24 -2.14
C VAL A 143 -5.78 -15.83 -2.33
N ILE A 144 -4.90 -16.77 -2.65
CA ILE A 144 -3.46 -16.52 -2.82
C ILE A 144 -3.18 -15.50 -3.94
N PRO A 145 -3.63 -15.75 -5.19
CA PRO A 145 -3.33 -14.79 -6.27
C PRO A 145 -3.90 -13.40 -6.02
N LEU A 146 -5.13 -13.29 -5.52
CA LEU A 146 -5.74 -11.99 -5.27
C LEU A 146 -5.11 -11.25 -4.08
N MET A 147 -4.63 -11.98 -3.06
CA MET A 147 -3.86 -11.41 -1.96
C MET A 147 -2.56 -10.78 -2.46
N VAL A 148 -1.79 -11.48 -3.28
CA VAL A 148 -0.53 -10.95 -3.87
C VAL A 148 -0.80 -9.71 -4.71
N LEU A 149 -1.82 -9.76 -5.56
CA LEU A 149 -2.18 -8.64 -6.43
C LEU A 149 -2.71 -7.43 -5.68
N ALA A 150 -3.52 -7.62 -4.65
CA ALA A 150 -4.03 -6.54 -3.81
C ALA A 150 -2.87 -5.71 -3.23
N HIS A 151 -1.85 -6.38 -2.69
CA HIS A 151 -0.66 -5.72 -2.16
C HIS A 151 0.17 -4.99 -3.22
N ALA A 152 0.29 -5.52 -4.43
CA ALA A 152 1.04 -4.89 -5.53
C ALA A 152 0.32 -3.67 -6.09
N ILE A 153 -0.96 -3.84 -6.46
CA ILE A 153 -1.77 -2.82 -7.15
C ILE A 153 -2.11 -1.66 -6.21
N SER A 154 -2.34 -1.91 -4.93
CA SER A 154 -2.61 -0.85 -3.96
C SER A 154 -1.44 0.13 -3.82
N ARG A 155 -0.21 -0.38 -3.82
CA ARG A 155 1.00 0.46 -3.79
C ARG A 155 1.23 1.20 -5.11
N LEU A 156 0.89 0.58 -6.25
CA LEU A 156 0.89 1.28 -7.53
C LEU A 156 -0.10 2.45 -7.52
N ASN A 157 -1.33 2.21 -7.04
CA ASN A 157 -2.35 3.26 -6.98
C ASN A 157 -1.91 4.41 -6.06
N ALA A 158 -1.32 4.10 -4.89
CA ALA A 158 -0.73 5.12 -4.01
C ALA A 158 0.40 5.91 -4.70
N ALA A 159 1.29 5.24 -5.45
CA ALA A 159 2.38 5.90 -6.17
C ALA A 159 1.88 6.88 -7.26
N THR A 160 0.69 6.66 -7.84
CA THR A 160 0.10 7.61 -8.81
C THR A 160 -0.17 8.99 -8.20
N MET A 161 -0.40 9.08 -6.88
CA MET A 161 -0.55 10.37 -6.19
C MET A 161 0.72 11.20 -6.26
N MET A 162 1.89 10.57 -6.14
CA MET A 162 3.18 11.24 -6.16
C MET A 162 3.53 11.86 -7.53
N LEU A 163 2.88 11.40 -8.62
CA LEU A 163 3.04 11.98 -9.95
C LEU A 163 2.22 13.26 -10.14
N THR A 164 1.04 13.33 -9.56
CA THR A 164 0.02 14.34 -9.93
C THR A 164 -0.33 15.31 -8.82
N GLU A 165 -0.04 15.00 -7.57
CA GLU A 165 -0.42 15.82 -6.42
C GLU A 165 0.81 16.42 -5.74
N SER A 166 0.62 17.58 -5.12
CA SER A 166 1.65 18.25 -4.33
C SER A 166 1.71 17.68 -2.92
N TYR A 167 2.92 17.68 -2.34
CA TYR A 167 3.06 17.33 -0.94
C TYR A 167 2.54 18.44 -0.04
N ALA A 168 1.68 18.11 0.94
CA ALA A 168 0.92 19.10 1.70
C ALA A 168 1.67 19.70 2.92
N ARG A 169 2.68 19.01 3.46
CA ARG A 169 3.44 19.53 4.60
C ARG A 169 4.53 20.49 4.12
N PRO A 170 4.82 21.59 4.87
CA PRO A 170 5.91 22.50 4.52
C PRO A 170 7.27 21.79 4.60
N GLU A 171 8.25 22.30 3.88
CA GLU A 171 9.63 21.83 3.96
C GLU A 171 10.18 21.99 5.37
N GLY A 172 10.64 20.91 6.00
CA GLY A 172 11.14 20.93 7.38
C GLY A 172 11.69 19.57 7.82
N LYS A 173 12.06 19.46 9.11
CA LYS A 173 12.75 18.29 9.70
C LYS A 173 11.97 16.95 9.61
N ALA A 174 10.69 16.97 9.27
CA ALA A 174 9.82 15.79 9.12
C ALA A 174 9.39 15.61 7.66
N LYS A 175 10.29 15.74 6.68
CA LYS A 175 9.97 15.38 5.29
C LYS A 175 9.73 13.88 5.19
N PRO A 176 8.66 13.45 4.53
CA PRO A 176 8.55 12.06 4.14
C PRO A 176 9.61 11.78 3.10
N LEU A 177 10.00 10.59 3.13
CA LEU A 177 11.14 10.04 2.48
C LEU A 177 10.92 9.86 0.97
N ALA A 178 9.67 9.85 0.50
CA ALA A 178 9.33 9.69 -0.90
C ALA A 178 8.10 10.54 -1.25
N VAL A 179 8.28 11.58 -2.08
CA VAL A 179 7.21 12.53 -2.43
C VAL A 179 6.98 12.68 -3.94
N ARG A 180 7.85 12.12 -4.76
CA ARG A 180 7.81 12.30 -6.22
C ARG A 180 8.18 11.01 -6.94
N ILE A 181 7.53 10.80 -8.08
CA ILE A 181 7.87 9.78 -9.06
C ILE A 181 7.83 10.42 -10.46
N SER A 182 8.75 10.02 -11.34
CA SER A 182 8.68 10.42 -12.75
C SER A 182 7.68 9.55 -13.51
N LEU A 183 7.21 10.04 -14.66
CA LEU A 183 6.33 9.23 -15.52
C LEU A 183 6.98 7.90 -15.91
N LEU A 184 8.27 7.91 -16.29
CA LEU A 184 9.01 6.69 -16.59
C LEU A 184 9.08 5.76 -15.37
N GLY A 185 9.35 6.31 -14.18
CA GLY A 185 9.34 5.55 -12.92
C GLY A 185 7.99 4.91 -12.65
N LEU A 186 6.89 5.65 -12.88
CA LEU A 186 5.54 5.09 -12.72
C LEU A 186 5.22 3.99 -13.73
N LEU A 187 5.69 4.11 -14.98
CA LEU A 187 5.53 3.05 -15.98
C LEU A 187 6.29 1.77 -15.60
N ILE A 188 7.52 1.92 -15.06
CA ILE A 188 8.29 0.79 -14.53
C ILE A 188 7.56 0.18 -13.32
N ALA A 189 7.07 1.01 -12.40
CA ALA A 189 6.30 0.56 -11.25
C ALA A 189 5.02 -0.19 -11.68
N ALA A 190 4.32 0.31 -12.72
CA ALA A 190 3.16 -0.36 -13.29
C ALA A 190 3.51 -1.72 -13.90
N ALA A 191 4.62 -1.80 -14.65
CA ALA A 191 5.09 -3.07 -15.18
C ALA A 191 5.39 -4.08 -14.06
N LEU A 192 6.04 -3.65 -12.98
CA LEU A 192 6.32 -4.49 -11.81
C LEU A 192 5.03 -4.92 -11.08
N ALA A 193 4.03 -4.04 -10.99
CA ALA A 193 2.72 -4.36 -10.38
C ALA A 193 1.93 -5.37 -11.21
N LEU A 194 2.03 -5.30 -12.54
CA LEU A 194 1.28 -6.17 -13.45
C LEU A 194 1.99 -7.50 -13.72
N ALA A 195 3.30 -7.60 -13.50
CA ALA A 195 4.07 -8.82 -13.72
C ALA A 195 3.46 -10.06 -13.03
N PRO A 196 2.98 -10.01 -11.77
CA PRO A 196 2.34 -11.17 -11.15
C PRO A 196 1.11 -11.69 -11.90
N PHE A 197 0.37 -10.82 -12.63
CA PHE A 197 -0.78 -11.26 -13.40
C PHE A 197 -0.40 -12.17 -14.58
N LEU A 198 0.81 -12.01 -15.12
CA LEU A 198 1.30 -12.84 -16.24
C LEU A 198 1.63 -14.28 -15.79
N TRP A 199 1.95 -14.47 -14.51
CA TRP A 199 2.33 -15.75 -13.93
C TRP A 199 1.19 -16.43 -13.15
N LEU A 200 0.17 -15.65 -12.77
CA LEU A 200 -0.98 -16.16 -12.07
C LEU A 200 -2.07 -16.44 -13.10
N GLU A 201 -2.45 -17.70 -13.26
CA GLU A 201 -3.53 -18.14 -14.17
C GLU A 201 -4.89 -17.63 -13.67
N LEU A 202 -5.12 -16.32 -13.79
CA LEU A 202 -6.34 -15.67 -13.38
C LEU A 202 -7.36 -15.63 -14.52
N PRO A 203 -8.64 -15.89 -14.24
CA PRO A 203 -9.70 -15.62 -15.19
C PRO A 203 -9.62 -14.19 -15.75
N PRO A 204 -9.69 -13.99 -17.07
CA PRO A 204 -9.52 -12.66 -17.68
C PRO A 204 -10.48 -11.59 -17.12
N LEU A 205 -11.67 -11.98 -16.69
CA LEU A 205 -12.66 -11.08 -16.10
C LEU A 205 -12.14 -10.39 -14.84
N LEU A 206 -11.27 -11.02 -14.04
CA LEU A 206 -10.73 -10.45 -12.80
C LEU A 206 -9.81 -9.25 -13.05
N TRP A 207 -9.31 -9.03 -14.28
CA TRP A 207 -8.58 -7.82 -14.63
C TRP A 207 -9.44 -6.55 -14.46
N LEU A 208 -10.77 -6.67 -14.59
CA LEU A 208 -11.68 -5.54 -14.38
C LEU A 208 -11.75 -5.10 -12.92
N ALA A 209 -11.26 -5.89 -11.96
CA ALA A 209 -11.21 -5.52 -10.54
C ALA A 209 -10.33 -4.30 -10.27
N VAL A 210 -9.45 -3.91 -11.20
CA VAL A 210 -8.63 -2.68 -11.08
C VAL A 210 -9.40 -1.41 -11.43
N LEU A 211 -10.49 -1.50 -12.20
CA LEU A 211 -11.22 -0.32 -12.70
C LEU A 211 -11.80 0.56 -11.58
N PRO A 212 -12.37 0.02 -10.49
CA PRO A 212 -12.88 0.82 -9.38
C PRO A 212 -11.80 1.65 -8.65
N LEU A 213 -10.52 1.31 -8.80
CA LEU A 213 -9.43 2.08 -8.22
C LEU A 213 -9.26 3.46 -8.85
N ILE A 214 -9.67 3.62 -10.11
CA ILE A 214 -9.61 4.91 -10.82
C ILE A 214 -10.51 5.95 -10.14
N PRO A 215 -11.83 5.73 -10.01
CA PRO A 215 -12.69 6.69 -9.32
C PRO A 215 -12.32 6.86 -7.83
N LEU A 216 -11.89 5.80 -7.14
CA LEU A 216 -11.39 5.91 -5.77
C LEU A 216 -10.24 6.92 -5.68
N ARG A 217 -9.21 6.74 -6.51
CA ARG A 217 -8.03 7.61 -6.53
C ARG A 217 -8.39 9.05 -6.87
N LEU A 218 -9.24 9.27 -7.89
CA LEU A 218 -9.66 10.60 -8.32
C LEU A 218 -10.49 11.32 -7.23
N TRP A 219 -11.39 10.60 -6.59
CA TRP A 219 -12.18 11.13 -5.48
C TRP A 219 -11.27 11.49 -4.29
N PHE A 220 -10.39 10.58 -3.89
CA PHE A 220 -9.49 10.77 -2.76
C PHE A 220 -8.53 11.95 -2.98
N ALA A 221 -7.95 12.07 -4.18
CA ALA A 221 -7.10 13.21 -4.53
C ALA A 221 -7.85 14.55 -4.48
N ARG A 222 -9.10 14.60 -5.00
CA ARG A 222 -9.92 15.82 -4.93
C ARG A 222 -10.25 16.18 -3.48
N TRP A 223 -10.56 15.19 -2.66
CA TRP A 223 -10.86 15.38 -1.25
C TRP A 223 -9.67 15.96 -0.49
N LEU A 224 -8.48 15.37 -0.64
CA LEU A 224 -7.25 15.86 -0.03
C LEU A 224 -6.85 17.25 -0.52
N ARG A 225 -6.94 17.49 -1.82
CA ARG A 225 -6.61 18.81 -2.41
C ARG A 225 -7.50 19.91 -1.86
N LYS A 226 -8.80 19.61 -1.69
CA LYS A 226 -9.76 20.55 -1.11
C LYS A 226 -9.41 20.94 0.32
N TRP A 227 -8.99 19.99 1.15
CA TRP A 227 -8.86 20.19 2.59
C TRP A 227 -7.43 20.53 3.04
N ILE A 228 -6.42 19.92 2.44
CA ILE A 228 -5.02 20.09 2.84
C ILE A 228 -4.09 20.56 1.71
N GLY A 229 -4.63 20.75 0.50
CA GLY A 229 -3.87 21.27 -0.64
C GLY A 229 -2.96 20.24 -1.32
N GLY A 230 -3.07 18.96 -0.98
CA GLY A 230 -2.22 17.90 -1.51
C GLY A 230 -2.26 16.65 -0.65
N PHE A 231 -1.16 15.88 -0.55
CA PHE A 231 -1.10 14.64 0.21
C PHE A 231 0.00 14.64 1.29
N THR A 232 -0.11 13.75 2.26
CA THR A 232 0.94 13.39 3.23
C THR A 232 1.31 11.90 3.07
N GLY A 233 2.34 11.43 3.77
CA GLY A 233 2.66 10.00 3.85
C GLY A 233 1.47 9.17 4.34
N ASP A 234 0.75 9.69 5.35
CA ASP A 234 -0.42 9.04 5.94
C ASP A 234 -1.55 8.89 4.92
N CYS A 235 -1.74 9.89 4.05
CA CYS A 235 -2.69 9.82 2.95
C CYS A 235 -2.32 8.73 1.93
N LEU A 236 -1.03 8.49 1.69
CA LEU A 236 -0.59 7.40 0.81
C LEU A 236 -0.88 6.03 1.44
N GLY A 237 -0.62 5.89 2.75
CA GLY A 237 -1.00 4.69 3.51
C GLY A 237 -2.50 4.45 3.48
N ALA A 238 -3.31 5.50 3.69
CA ALA A 238 -4.76 5.44 3.59
C ALA A 238 -5.24 4.99 2.20
N LEU A 239 -4.70 5.60 1.12
CA LEU A 239 -5.06 5.22 -0.24
C LEU A 239 -4.65 3.78 -0.55
N GLN A 240 -3.52 3.33 -0.03
CA GLN A 240 -3.04 1.96 -0.19
C GLN A 240 -4.04 0.98 0.46
N GLN A 241 -4.46 1.20 1.71
CA GLN A 241 -5.41 0.34 2.43
C GLN A 241 -6.79 0.34 1.76
N LEU A 242 -7.31 1.51 1.39
CA LEU A 242 -8.57 1.63 0.66
C LEU A 242 -8.52 0.93 -0.70
N SER A 243 -7.36 0.98 -1.38
CA SER A 243 -7.17 0.30 -2.67
C SER A 243 -7.19 -1.22 -2.54
N GLU A 244 -6.59 -1.79 -1.48
CA GLU A 244 -6.69 -3.23 -1.23
C GLU A 244 -8.14 -3.67 -1.06
N LEU A 245 -8.91 -2.94 -0.24
CA LEU A 245 -10.32 -3.24 0.00
C LEU A 245 -11.16 -3.15 -1.26
N VAL A 246 -11.03 -2.05 -2.02
CA VAL A 246 -11.81 -1.83 -3.25
C VAL A 246 -11.46 -2.84 -4.33
N PHE A 247 -10.17 -3.19 -4.47
CA PHE A 247 -9.73 -4.25 -5.38
C PHE A 247 -10.33 -5.61 -5.02
N LEU A 248 -10.21 -6.03 -3.75
CA LEU A 248 -10.76 -7.30 -3.28
C LEU A 248 -12.28 -7.35 -3.38
N LEU A 249 -12.98 -6.25 -3.09
CA LEU A 249 -14.43 -6.14 -3.25
C LEU A 249 -14.84 -6.29 -4.72
N GLY A 250 -14.13 -5.63 -5.63
CA GLY A 250 -14.33 -5.77 -7.08
C GLY A 250 -14.08 -7.19 -7.56
N ALA A 251 -12.98 -7.81 -7.13
CA ALA A 251 -12.64 -9.19 -7.47
C ALA A 251 -13.70 -10.18 -6.96
N LEU A 252 -14.13 -10.03 -5.70
CA LEU A 252 -15.18 -10.89 -5.13
C LEU A 252 -16.52 -10.76 -5.88
N ALA A 253 -16.89 -9.54 -6.29
CA ALA A 253 -18.11 -9.33 -7.10
C ALA A 253 -18.00 -10.02 -8.46
N LEU A 254 -16.83 -9.99 -9.11
CA LEU A 254 -16.58 -10.64 -10.40
C LEU A 254 -16.53 -12.17 -10.31
N CYS A 255 -16.13 -12.72 -9.14
CA CYS A 255 -16.15 -14.17 -8.91
C CYS A 255 -17.54 -14.82 -9.06
N ARG A 256 -18.62 -14.03 -9.07
CA ARG A 256 -19.97 -14.54 -9.32
C ARG A 256 -20.26 -14.85 -10.79
N PHE A 257 -19.37 -14.46 -11.69
CA PHE A 257 -19.55 -14.56 -13.13
C PHE A 257 -18.49 -15.46 -13.81
N ILE A 258 -17.67 -16.14 -13.01
CA ILE A 258 -16.63 -17.09 -13.43
C ILE A 258 -16.77 -18.48 -12.73
#